data_4cf554e6511759d7d6fd4fbeee3d63f0
#
_entry.id   4cf554e6511759d7d6fd4fbeee3d63f0
#
_cell.length_a   1.000
_cell.length_b   1.000
_cell.length_c   1.000
_cell.angle_alpha   90.00
_cell.angle_beta   90.00
_cell.angle_gamma   90.00
#
_symmetry.space_group_name_H-M   'P 1'
#
loop_
_entity.id
_entity.type
_entity.pdbx_description
1 polymer ?
#
loop_
_entity_poly.entity_id
_entity_poly.type
_entity_poly.pdbx_seq_one_letter_code
_entity_poly.pdbx_strand_id
1 'polypeptide(L)'
;MCIRDRSWRQGSFLSNLSRRSLFLGLISGTGFAVAAVCFRGASLSLEFGEFFERAALTVLVAVSLQSIIMGAYLLVREPGELARVFQNWRISSVNGCVGMLASLCWFSAMTLNSAAIVRAVGQIELLFTLLTTIWLFKERLRVVQLLGMVLIVAGIWLLI
;
A
#
# COMPACT_ATOMS: atom_id res chain seq x y z
N MET A 1 -4.29 -18.85 29.24
CA MET A 1 -5.26 -18.23 28.31
C MET A 1 -5.31 -19.14 27.10
N CYS A 2 -6.33 -19.97 26.96
CA CYS A 2 -6.42 -21.02 25.95
C CYS A 2 -6.83 -20.36 24.60
N ILE A 3 -5.90 -20.22 23.68
CA ILE A 3 -6.22 -19.88 22.30
C ILE A 3 -6.84 -21.14 21.71
N ARG A 4 -8.18 -21.16 21.67
CA ARG A 4 -8.97 -22.22 21.07
C ARG A 4 -8.58 -22.31 19.60
N ASP A 5 -7.84 -23.35 19.28
CA ASP A 5 -7.49 -23.75 17.91
C ASP A 5 -8.79 -23.91 17.10
N ARG A 6 -9.15 -22.85 16.39
CA ARG A 6 -10.27 -22.90 15.47
C ARG A 6 -9.77 -23.59 14.22
N SER A 7 -9.90 -24.91 14.22
CA SER A 7 -9.72 -25.73 13.03
C SER A 7 -10.47 -25.10 11.85
N TRP A 8 -9.74 -24.38 11.02
CA TRP A 8 -10.24 -23.89 9.76
C TRP A 8 -10.57 -25.11 8.89
N ARG A 9 -11.83 -25.55 8.94
CA ARG A 9 -12.36 -26.53 8.01
C ARG A 9 -11.99 -26.06 6.60
N GLN A 10 -11.46 -26.97 5.80
CA GLN A 10 -11.23 -26.87 4.38
C GLN A 10 -12.58 -26.71 3.64
N GLY A 11 -13.27 -25.60 3.90
CA GLY A 11 -14.35 -25.11 3.06
C GLY A 11 -13.71 -24.36 1.89
N SER A 12 -14.15 -24.61 0.71
CA SER A 12 -13.72 -23.98 -0.54
C SER A 12 -13.38 -22.49 -0.30
N PHE A 13 -12.17 -22.07 -0.66
CA PHE A 13 -11.69 -20.67 -0.53
C PHE A 13 -12.71 -19.67 -1.10
N LEU A 14 -13.44 -20.10 -2.14
CA LEU A 14 -14.50 -19.32 -2.80
C LEU A 14 -15.80 -19.22 -1.97
N SER A 15 -16.11 -20.17 -1.10
CA SER A 15 -17.35 -20.13 -0.30
C SER A 15 -17.26 -19.20 0.92
N ASN A 16 -16.02 -18.86 1.36
CA ASN A 16 -15.78 -17.93 2.47
C ASN A 16 -15.53 -16.48 2.01
N LEU A 17 -15.41 -16.23 0.69
CA LEU A 17 -15.36 -14.87 0.20
C LEU A 17 -16.79 -14.27 0.22
N SER A 18 -17.06 -13.49 1.25
CA SER A 18 -18.28 -12.68 1.29
C SER A 18 -18.33 -11.77 0.05
N ARG A 19 -19.46 -11.74 -0.65
CA ARG A 19 -19.70 -10.79 -1.77
C ARG A 19 -19.28 -9.36 -1.40
N ARG A 20 -19.50 -8.99 -0.14
CA ARG A 20 -19.15 -7.68 0.41
C ARG A 20 -17.64 -7.46 0.45
N SER A 21 -16.87 -8.46 0.85
CA SER A 21 -15.39 -8.38 0.89
C SER A 21 -14.78 -8.27 -0.50
N LEU A 22 -15.33 -9.02 -1.47
CA LEU A 22 -14.91 -8.93 -2.88
C LEU A 22 -15.19 -7.54 -3.45
N PHE A 23 -16.40 -7.03 -3.22
CA PHE A 23 -16.83 -5.72 -3.71
C PHE A 23 -15.97 -4.59 -3.11
N LEU A 24 -15.71 -4.62 -1.81
CA LEU A 24 -14.84 -3.66 -1.15
C LEU A 24 -13.39 -3.75 -1.64
N GLY A 25 -12.89 -4.96 -1.86
CA GLY A 25 -11.56 -5.17 -2.42
C GLY A 25 -11.41 -4.62 -3.84
N LEU A 26 -12.41 -4.82 -4.70
CA LEU A 26 -12.44 -4.28 -6.05
C LEU A 26 -12.48 -2.75 -6.06
N ILE A 27 -13.35 -2.14 -5.25
CA ILE A 27 -13.42 -0.68 -5.13
C ILE A 27 -12.08 -0.11 -4.63
N SER A 28 -11.53 -0.71 -3.59
CA SER A 28 -10.23 -0.27 -3.04
C SER A 28 -9.11 -0.39 -4.07
N GLY A 29 -9.02 -1.52 -4.76
CA GLY A 29 -8.01 -1.76 -5.80
C GLY A 29 -8.15 -0.80 -6.98
N THR A 30 -9.39 -0.56 -7.44
CA THR A 30 -9.67 0.40 -8.51
C THR A 30 -9.31 1.83 -8.07
N GLY A 31 -9.72 2.23 -6.87
CA GLY A 31 -9.37 3.54 -6.32
C GLY A 31 -7.86 3.76 -6.23
N PHE A 32 -7.12 2.73 -5.82
CA PHE A 32 -5.67 2.77 -5.76
C PHE A 32 -5.00 2.87 -7.14
N ALA A 33 -5.54 2.16 -8.15
CA ALA A 33 -5.05 2.26 -9.52
C ALA A 33 -5.30 3.65 -10.12
N VAL A 34 -6.49 4.20 -9.92
CA VAL A 34 -6.83 5.56 -10.36
C VAL A 34 -5.90 6.59 -9.69
N ALA A 35 -5.68 6.47 -8.37
CA ALA A 35 -4.78 7.37 -7.65
C ALA A 35 -3.35 7.34 -8.23
N ALA A 36 -2.81 6.16 -8.55
CA ALA A 36 -1.48 6.04 -9.14
C ALA A 36 -1.36 6.75 -10.49
N VAL A 37 -2.38 6.63 -11.35
CA VAL A 37 -2.43 7.33 -12.65
C VAL A 37 -2.57 8.84 -12.44
N CYS A 38 -3.44 9.28 -11.53
CA CYS A 38 -3.62 10.71 -11.22
C CYS A 38 -2.34 11.34 -10.67
N PHE A 39 -1.64 10.68 -9.77
CA PHE A 39 -0.37 11.18 -9.22
C PHE A 39 0.70 11.32 -10.30
N ARG A 40 0.81 10.34 -11.19
CA ARG A 40 1.70 10.45 -12.35
C ARG A 40 1.29 11.62 -13.25
N GLY A 41 0.01 11.74 -13.58
CA GLY A 41 -0.51 12.85 -14.37
C GLY A 41 -0.20 14.20 -13.74
N ALA A 42 -0.43 14.35 -12.45
CA ALA A 42 -0.10 15.58 -11.70
C ALA A 42 1.40 15.90 -11.73
N SER A 43 2.27 14.90 -11.54
CA SER A 43 3.71 15.09 -11.61
C SER A 43 4.18 15.51 -13.02
N LEU A 44 3.60 14.94 -14.06
CA LEU A 44 3.94 15.26 -15.45
C LEU A 44 3.35 16.58 -15.96
N SER A 45 2.27 17.08 -15.34
CA SER A 45 1.69 18.38 -15.68
C SER A 45 2.49 19.57 -15.17
N LEU A 46 3.47 19.35 -14.31
CA LEU A 46 4.40 20.39 -13.86
C LEU A 46 5.46 20.62 -14.95
N GLU A 47 5.46 21.81 -15.54
CA GLU A 47 6.36 22.18 -16.64
C GLU A 47 7.74 22.66 -16.18
N PHE A 48 7.98 22.75 -14.88
CA PHE A 48 9.21 23.27 -14.29
C PHE A 48 9.92 22.24 -13.42
N GLY A 49 11.25 22.36 -13.33
CA GLY A 49 12.09 21.53 -12.49
C GLY A 49 12.43 20.15 -13.07
N GLU A 50 13.36 19.48 -12.40
CA GLU A 50 13.74 18.11 -12.73
C GLU A 50 12.70 17.10 -12.21
N PHE A 51 12.81 15.83 -12.62
CA PHE A 51 11.87 14.76 -12.23
C PHE A 51 11.68 14.66 -10.71
N PHE A 52 12.75 14.87 -9.95
CA PHE A 52 12.70 14.78 -8.50
C PHE A 52 11.90 15.94 -7.87
N GLU A 53 12.05 17.16 -8.37
CA GLU A 53 11.31 18.33 -7.88
C GLU A 53 9.82 18.19 -8.15
N ARG A 54 9.44 17.70 -9.33
CA ARG A 54 8.04 17.42 -9.69
C ARG A 54 7.45 16.35 -8.79
N ALA A 55 8.18 15.25 -8.56
CA ALA A 55 7.76 14.20 -7.66
C ALA A 55 7.59 14.73 -6.21
N ALA A 56 8.58 15.49 -5.72
CA ALA A 56 8.55 16.04 -4.36
C ALA A 56 7.39 17.01 -4.14
N LEU A 57 7.11 17.90 -5.09
CA LEU A 57 5.96 18.79 -5.02
C LEU A 57 4.63 18.02 -5.03
N THR A 58 4.52 17.02 -5.91
CA THR A 58 3.30 16.20 -5.97
C THR A 58 3.07 15.46 -4.65
N VAL A 59 4.13 14.88 -4.06
CA VAL A 59 4.07 14.23 -2.73
C VAL A 59 3.68 15.25 -1.66
N LEU A 60 4.31 16.42 -1.64
CA LEU A 60 4.04 17.46 -0.66
C LEU A 60 2.56 17.86 -0.66
N VAL A 61 2.02 18.15 -1.83
CA VAL A 61 0.61 18.53 -1.98
C VAL A 61 -0.32 17.38 -1.60
N ALA A 62 -0.05 16.17 -2.07
CA ALA A 62 -0.86 14.99 -1.79
C ALA A 62 -0.89 14.67 -0.29
N VAL A 63 0.28 14.62 0.37
CA VAL A 63 0.38 14.30 1.81
C VAL A 63 -0.24 15.41 2.65
N SER A 64 -0.04 16.69 2.28
CA SER A 64 -0.66 17.82 2.99
C SER A 64 -2.18 17.74 2.91
N LEU A 65 -2.72 17.50 1.74
CA LEU A 65 -4.18 17.38 1.54
C LEU A 65 -4.75 16.19 2.32
N GLN A 66 -4.09 15.03 2.25
CA GLN A 66 -4.47 13.84 3.01
C GLN A 66 -4.41 14.10 4.52
N SER A 67 -3.38 14.79 4.99
CA SER A 67 -3.22 15.12 6.41
C SER A 67 -4.32 16.08 6.91
N ILE A 68 -4.68 17.06 6.11
CA ILE A 68 -5.76 18.00 6.42
C ILE A 68 -7.10 17.26 6.50
N ILE A 69 -7.42 16.44 5.49
CA ILE A 69 -8.67 15.68 5.43
C ILE A 69 -8.76 14.70 6.60
N MET A 70 -7.68 13.94 6.85
CA MET A 70 -7.65 12.96 7.93
C MET A 70 -7.68 13.65 9.29
N GLY A 71 -6.93 14.74 9.46
CA GLY A 71 -6.95 15.52 10.69
C GLY A 71 -8.33 16.10 11.00
N ALA A 72 -9.01 16.67 10.00
CA ALA A 72 -10.38 17.16 10.13
C ALA A 72 -11.35 16.03 10.49
N TYR A 73 -11.22 14.88 9.84
CA TYR A 73 -12.04 13.70 10.15
C TYR A 73 -11.86 13.23 11.61
N LEU A 74 -10.62 13.10 12.07
CA LEU A 74 -10.32 12.66 13.43
C LEU A 74 -10.79 13.66 14.48
N LEU A 75 -10.66 14.97 14.21
CA LEU A 75 -11.16 16.01 15.12
C LEU A 75 -12.68 15.93 15.33
N VAL A 76 -13.43 15.58 14.29
CA VAL A 76 -14.91 15.52 14.35
C VAL A 76 -15.39 14.18 14.90
N ARG A 77 -14.74 13.07 14.52
CA ARG A 77 -15.23 11.71 14.81
C ARG A 77 -14.57 11.07 16.01
N GLU A 78 -13.26 11.31 16.20
CA GLU A 78 -12.45 10.62 17.20
C GLU A 78 -11.39 11.57 17.82
N PRO A 79 -11.78 12.61 18.56
CA PRO A 79 -10.84 13.62 19.05
C PRO A 79 -9.77 13.06 20.00
N GLY A 80 -10.03 11.89 20.63
CA GLY A 80 -9.07 11.22 21.50
C GLY A 80 -7.88 10.58 20.77
N GLU A 81 -8.05 10.20 19.51
CA GLU A 81 -6.98 9.57 18.73
C GLU A 81 -5.88 10.57 18.35
N LEU A 82 -6.26 11.81 18.07
CA LEU A 82 -5.28 12.87 17.80
C LEU A 82 -4.35 13.09 18.99
N ALA A 83 -4.91 13.13 20.20
CA ALA A 83 -4.13 13.25 21.43
C ALA A 83 -3.16 12.06 21.62
N ARG A 84 -3.58 10.84 21.30
CA ARG A 84 -2.71 9.65 21.36
C ARG A 84 -1.55 9.72 20.36
N VAL A 85 -1.77 10.24 19.15
CA VAL A 85 -0.71 10.45 18.17
C VAL A 85 0.34 11.42 18.71
N PHE A 86 -0.09 12.52 19.33
CA PHE A 86 0.82 13.48 19.95
C PHE A 86 1.54 12.94 21.19
N GLN A 87 0.88 12.11 22.00
CA GLN A 87 1.53 11.45 23.14
C GLN A 87 2.65 10.51 22.70
N ASN A 88 2.48 9.83 21.55
CA ASN A 88 3.46 8.90 20.98
C ASN A 88 4.26 9.53 19.83
N TRP A 89 4.53 10.85 19.90
CA TRP A 89 5.12 11.61 18.81
C TRP A 89 6.42 11.02 18.25
N ARG A 90 7.27 10.39 19.09
CA ARG A 90 8.53 9.77 18.65
C ARG A 90 8.31 8.66 17.66
N ILE A 91 7.42 7.73 17.97
CA ILE A 91 7.10 6.59 17.09
C ILE A 91 6.37 7.08 15.84
N SER A 92 5.42 8.00 16.02
CA SER A 92 4.67 8.62 14.92
C SER A 92 5.58 9.36 13.95
N SER A 93 6.58 10.11 14.45
CA SER A 93 7.54 10.86 13.62
C SER A 93 8.45 9.92 12.83
N VAL A 94 8.98 8.86 13.45
CA VAL A 94 9.81 7.88 12.74
C VAL A 94 9.00 7.23 11.62
N ASN A 95 7.79 6.79 11.92
CA ASN A 95 6.91 6.17 10.91
C ASN A 95 6.56 7.16 9.78
N GLY A 96 6.29 8.42 10.13
CA GLY A 96 6.03 9.49 9.15
C GLY A 96 7.23 9.77 8.25
N CYS A 97 8.44 9.84 8.80
CA CYS A 97 9.67 10.03 8.02
C CYS A 97 9.92 8.87 7.05
N VAL A 98 9.78 7.63 7.52
CA VAL A 98 9.95 6.44 6.67
C VAL A 98 8.88 6.41 5.58
N GLY A 99 7.62 6.70 5.93
CA GLY A 99 6.52 6.78 4.97
C GLY A 99 6.71 7.87 3.92
N MET A 100 7.24 9.05 4.32
CA MET A 100 7.56 10.14 3.41
C MET A 100 8.67 9.73 2.42
N LEU A 101 9.76 9.14 2.90
CA LEU A 101 10.84 8.65 2.04
C LEU A 101 10.34 7.60 1.04
N ALA A 102 9.55 6.64 1.50
CA ALA A 102 8.93 5.65 0.63
C ALA A 102 8.04 6.29 -0.44
N SER A 103 7.22 7.28 -0.07
CA SER A 103 6.38 8.02 -0.99
C SER A 103 7.21 8.78 -2.03
N LEU A 104 8.29 9.47 -1.63
CA LEU A 104 9.19 10.14 -2.55
C LEU A 104 9.79 9.17 -3.57
N CYS A 105 10.26 8.00 -3.14
CA CYS A 105 10.79 6.98 -4.04
C CYS A 105 9.72 6.50 -5.05
N TRP A 106 8.50 6.21 -4.57
CA TRP A 106 7.40 5.77 -5.41
C TRP A 106 7.01 6.82 -6.46
N PHE A 107 6.85 8.07 -6.05
CA PHE A 107 6.46 9.17 -6.96
C PHE A 107 7.57 9.48 -7.95
N SER A 108 8.84 9.46 -7.52
CA SER A 108 9.98 9.63 -8.43
C SER A 108 10.01 8.53 -9.49
N ALA A 109 9.80 7.28 -9.09
CA ALA A 109 9.74 6.17 -10.03
C ALA A 109 8.57 6.31 -11.03
N MET A 110 7.38 6.75 -10.56
CA MET A 110 6.21 6.99 -11.42
C MET A 110 6.37 8.21 -12.33
N THR A 111 7.20 9.18 -11.97
CA THR A 111 7.53 10.32 -12.85
C THR A 111 8.43 9.87 -14.00
N LEU A 112 9.38 8.97 -13.73
CA LEU A 112 10.32 8.46 -14.72
C LEU A 112 9.72 7.39 -15.64
N ASN A 113 8.83 6.53 -15.09
CA ASN A 113 8.27 5.38 -15.80
C ASN A 113 6.75 5.35 -15.74
N SER A 114 6.14 4.46 -16.54
CA SER A 114 4.69 4.29 -16.48
C SER A 114 4.26 3.74 -15.11
N ALA A 115 3.11 4.23 -14.59
CA ALA A 115 2.57 3.78 -13.31
C ALA A 115 2.33 2.25 -13.28
N ALA A 116 2.01 1.66 -14.44
CA ALA A 116 1.81 0.21 -14.56
C ALA A 116 3.10 -0.57 -14.30
N ILE A 117 4.21 -0.18 -14.94
CA ILE A 117 5.52 -0.84 -14.76
C ILE A 117 5.99 -0.69 -13.31
N VAL A 118 5.94 0.53 -12.77
CA VAL A 118 6.37 0.79 -11.39
C VAL A 118 5.56 -0.06 -10.40
N ARG A 119 4.26 -0.17 -10.63
CA ARG A 119 3.39 -1.02 -9.79
C ARG A 119 3.67 -2.51 -9.94
N ALA A 120 3.90 -2.98 -11.16
CA ALA A 120 4.25 -4.37 -11.40
C ALA A 120 5.55 -4.75 -10.68
N VAL A 121 6.61 -3.94 -10.85
CA VAL A 121 7.88 -4.15 -10.14
C VAL A 121 7.68 -4.05 -8.62
N GLY A 122 6.84 -3.14 -8.15
CA GLY A 122 6.51 -3.00 -6.72
C GLY A 122 5.90 -4.26 -6.10
N GLN A 123 5.28 -5.14 -6.89
CA GLN A 123 4.75 -6.41 -6.37
C GLN A 123 5.83 -7.34 -5.80
N ILE A 124 7.11 -7.07 -6.06
CA ILE A 124 8.24 -7.77 -5.44
C ILE A 124 8.19 -7.68 -3.90
N GLU A 125 7.53 -6.66 -3.37
CA GLU A 125 7.24 -6.51 -1.94
C GLU A 125 6.53 -7.75 -1.36
N LEU A 126 5.66 -8.39 -2.13
CA LEU A 126 4.96 -9.59 -1.71
C LEU A 126 5.93 -10.76 -1.46
N LEU A 127 7.02 -10.83 -2.22
CA LEU A 127 8.06 -11.84 -2.01
C LEU A 127 8.80 -11.60 -0.69
N PHE A 128 9.12 -10.35 -0.37
CA PHE A 128 9.75 -10.00 0.90
C PHE A 128 8.81 -10.24 2.10
N THR A 129 7.54 -9.88 1.95
CA THR A 129 6.52 -10.14 2.97
C THR A 129 6.41 -11.65 3.24
N LEU A 130 6.40 -12.46 2.18
CA LEU A 130 6.39 -13.91 2.30
C LEU A 130 7.63 -14.44 3.01
N LEU A 131 8.81 -13.98 2.58
CA LEU A 131 10.08 -14.40 3.17
C LEU A 131 10.10 -14.10 4.67
N THR A 132 9.63 -12.91 5.04
CA THR A 132 9.50 -12.50 6.44
C THR A 132 8.50 -13.38 7.20
N THR A 133 7.38 -13.72 6.59
CA THR A 133 6.35 -14.59 7.20
C THR A 133 6.90 -15.99 7.46
N ILE A 134 7.66 -16.55 6.53
CA ILE A 134 8.28 -17.88 6.70
C ILE A 134 9.40 -17.81 7.74
N TRP A 135 10.27 -16.83 7.61
CA TRP A 135 11.53 -16.83 8.37
C TRP A 135 11.32 -16.35 9.82
N LEU A 136 10.52 -15.30 9.99
CA LEU A 136 10.28 -14.69 11.31
C LEU A 136 9.12 -15.35 12.06
N PHE A 137 8.01 -15.59 11.36
CA PHE A 137 6.81 -16.16 12.00
C PHE A 137 6.71 -17.67 11.87
N LYS A 138 7.60 -18.32 11.10
CA LYS A 138 7.63 -19.78 10.88
C LYS A 138 6.26 -20.36 10.47
N GLU A 139 5.47 -19.58 9.76
CA GLU A 139 4.17 -20.00 9.28
C GLU A 139 4.31 -20.96 8.08
N ARG A 140 3.44 -21.97 8.05
CA ARG A 140 3.39 -22.91 6.91
C ARG A 140 2.62 -22.28 5.75
N LEU A 141 3.27 -22.17 4.62
CA LEU A 141 2.63 -21.67 3.40
C LEU A 141 1.59 -22.63 2.86
N ARG A 142 0.50 -22.09 2.39
CA ARG A 142 -0.46 -22.86 1.59
C ARG A 142 -0.02 -22.86 0.13
N VAL A 143 -0.19 -24.00 -0.55
CA VAL A 143 0.13 -24.16 -1.98
C VAL A 143 -0.53 -23.08 -2.84
N VAL A 144 -1.74 -22.63 -2.48
CA VAL A 144 -2.47 -21.56 -3.18
C VAL A 144 -1.74 -20.20 -3.10
N GLN A 145 -1.08 -19.90 -1.96
CA GLN A 145 -0.29 -18.67 -1.82
C GLN A 145 0.96 -18.73 -2.70
N LEU A 146 1.61 -19.88 -2.75
CA LEU A 146 2.78 -20.09 -3.60
C LEU A 146 2.42 -19.96 -5.10
N LEU A 147 1.31 -20.55 -5.52
CA LEU A 147 0.79 -20.41 -6.88
C LEU A 147 0.49 -18.95 -7.24
N GLY A 148 -0.16 -18.21 -6.35
CA GLY A 148 -0.42 -16.79 -6.55
C GLY A 148 0.85 -15.97 -6.77
N MET A 149 1.90 -16.24 -6.02
CA MET A 149 3.19 -15.57 -6.17
C MET A 149 3.90 -15.90 -7.46
N VAL A 150 3.92 -17.17 -7.86
CA VAL A 150 4.49 -17.59 -9.14
C VAL A 150 3.78 -16.88 -10.30
N LEU A 151 2.45 -16.76 -10.25
CA LEU A 151 1.69 -16.03 -11.24
C LEU A 151 2.02 -14.53 -11.27
N ILE A 152 2.22 -13.91 -10.12
CA ILE A 152 2.63 -12.48 -10.04
C ILE A 152 4.01 -12.30 -10.65
N VAL A 153 4.99 -13.13 -10.28
CA VAL A 153 6.35 -13.05 -10.83
C VAL A 153 6.36 -13.29 -12.34
N ALA A 154 5.60 -14.29 -12.82
CA ALA A 154 5.44 -14.53 -14.25
C ALA A 154 4.79 -13.35 -14.98
N GLY A 155 3.78 -12.71 -14.37
CA GLY A 155 3.14 -11.51 -14.91
C GLY A 155 4.09 -10.32 -15.02
N ILE A 156 4.94 -10.10 -14.01
CA ILE A 156 5.98 -9.06 -14.04
C ILE A 156 6.98 -9.35 -15.18
N TRP A 157 7.40 -10.60 -15.31
CA TRP A 157 8.36 -11.02 -16.36
C TRP A 157 7.83 -10.82 -17.77
N LEU A 158 6.51 -11.01 -17.97
CA LEU A 158 5.84 -10.78 -19.25
C LEU A 158 5.65 -9.28 -19.57
N LEU A 159 5.71 -8.40 -18.57
CA LEU A 159 5.50 -6.96 -18.72
C LEU A 159 6.80 -6.20 -19.03
N ILE A 160 7.94 -6.73 -18.61
CA ILE A 160 9.28 -6.16 -18.80
C ILE A 160 9.94 -6.74 -20.04
#